data_b6885dce2e57c0d41db80d55af36aff4
#
_entry.id   b6885dce2e57c0d41db80d55af36aff4
#
_cell.length_a   1.000
_cell.length_b   1.000
_cell.length_c   1.000
_cell.angle_alpha   90.00
_cell.angle_beta   90.00
_cell.angle_gamma   90.00
#
_symmetry.space_group_name_H-M   'P 1'
#
loop_
_entity.id
_entity.type
_entity.pdbx_description
1 polymer ?
#
loop_
_entity_poly.entity_id
_entity_poly.type
_entity_poly.pdbx_seq_one_letter_code
_entity_poly.pdbx_strand_id
1 'polypeptide(L)'
;MTIKDIAQLADVSISTVSKIMNNKDENINPETRNRVLKIVKDYNYVPYGSVKNTSEAKTFVLGVLLRYISKTNLFLNGVISAAQAEGYSVMVYDSNGDMEHELKNITSLCKNHVDGVIWEPVCEQSLEYRRYFDEQNIEICLMNAAEKQPCYFIDFEEMGYQATQVLLDYHHRKPGCLTKENSQSSRMVLEDFADVCLTTTSLFPRI
;
A
#
# COMPACT_ATOMS: atom_id res chain seq x y z
N MET A 1 13.89 -19.05 17.74
CA MET A 1 13.77 -18.99 19.21
C MET A 1 12.34 -18.65 19.58
N THR A 2 11.78 -19.26 20.60
CA THR A 2 10.38 -19.07 21.04
C THR A 2 10.34 -18.39 22.41
N ILE A 3 9.16 -17.88 22.81
CA ILE A 3 8.98 -17.32 24.16
C ILE A 3 9.27 -18.34 25.27
N LYS A 4 9.10 -19.63 24.99
CA LYS A 4 9.44 -20.72 25.91
C LYS A 4 10.95 -20.83 26.13
N ASP A 5 11.71 -20.67 25.05
CA ASP A 5 13.17 -20.74 25.13
C ASP A 5 13.73 -19.54 25.92
N ILE A 6 13.16 -18.34 25.73
CA ILE A 6 13.52 -17.16 26.52
C ILE A 6 13.19 -17.36 28.00
N ALA A 7 11.99 -17.88 28.30
CA ALA A 7 11.57 -18.15 29.66
C ALA A 7 12.50 -19.13 30.36
N GLN A 8 12.90 -20.18 29.67
CA GLN A 8 13.85 -21.20 30.17
C GLN A 8 15.25 -20.62 30.39
N LEU A 9 15.79 -19.84 29.46
CA LEU A 9 17.10 -19.18 29.59
C LEU A 9 17.13 -18.13 30.70
N ALA A 10 16.01 -17.46 30.94
CA ALA A 10 15.88 -16.44 31.98
C ALA A 10 15.47 -17.02 33.34
N ASP A 11 15.22 -18.32 33.44
CA ASP A 11 14.70 -19.01 34.63
C ASP A 11 13.46 -18.30 35.21
N VAL A 12 12.47 -18.07 34.33
CA VAL A 12 11.19 -17.44 34.69
C VAL A 12 10.03 -18.11 33.96
N SER A 13 8.81 -17.81 34.39
CA SER A 13 7.61 -18.29 33.68
C SER A 13 7.42 -17.58 32.33
N ILE A 14 6.75 -18.25 31.37
CA ILE A 14 6.33 -17.64 30.10
C ILE A 14 5.51 -16.39 30.33
N SER A 15 4.64 -16.39 31.36
CA SER A 15 3.82 -15.23 31.72
C SER A 15 4.66 -14.05 32.20
N THR A 16 5.78 -14.30 32.89
CA THR A 16 6.72 -13.27 33.31
C THR A 16 7.40 -12.63 32.10
N VAL A 17 7.89 -13.45 31.16
CA VAL A 17 8.47 -12.92 29.90
C VAL A 17 7.43 -12.10 29.16
N SER A 18 6.21 -12.63 29.00
CA SER A 18 5.12 -11.92 28.33
C SER A 18 4.78 -10.56 28.98
N LYS A 19 4.76 -10.49 30.32
CA LYS A 19 4.52 -9.23 31.04
C LYS A 19 5.63 -8.21 30.78
N ILE A 20 6.90 -8.64 30.83
CA ILE A 20 8.05 -7.76 30.57
C ILE A 20 8.02 -7.23 29.14
N MET A 21 7.74 -8.10 28.16
CA MET A 21 7.68 -7.72 26.76
C MET A 21 6.51 -6.78 26.42
N ASN A 22 5.45 -6.81 27.22
CA ASN A 22 4.27 -5.94 27.07
C ASN A 22 4.26 -4.73 28.03
N ASN A 23 5.39 -4.39 28.67
CA ASN A 23 5.52 -3.30 29.63
C ASN A 23 4.48 -3.34 30.78
N LYS A 24 4.05 -4.57 31.18
CA LYS A 24 3.12 -4.82 32.30
C LYS A 24 3.86 -5.43 33.49
N ASP A 25 5.05 -4.94 33.75
CA ASP A 25 6.05 -5.53 34.66
C ASP A 25 6.22 -4.75 35.97
N GLU A 26 5.24 -3.90 36.33
CA GLU A 26 5.26 -3.05 37.55
C GLU A 26 5.58 -3.82 38.85
N ASN A 27 5.21 -5.12 38.90
CA ASN A 27 5.44 -5.99 40.06
C ASN A 27 6.58 -7.01 39.85
N ILE A 28 7.43 -6.82 38.83
CA ILE A 28 8.55 -7.71 38.54
C ILE A 28 9.85 -7.07 39.02
N ASN A 29 10.67 -7.87 39.73
CA ASN A 29 11.97 -7.42 40.22
C ASN A 29 12.82 -6.87 39.05
N PRO A 30 13.43 -5.67 39.20
CA PRO A 30 14.27 -5.04 38.19
C PRO A 30 15.41 -5.94 37.68
N GLU A 31 15.98 -6.76 38.55
CA GLU A 31 17.04 -7.70 38.19
C GLU A 31 16.54 -8.78 37.22
N THR A 32 15.37 -9.32 37.50
CA THR A 32 14.68 -10.29 36.61
C THR A 32 14.32 -9.66 35.29
N ARG A 33 13.80 -8.42 35.31
CA ARG A 33 13.48 -7.64 34.10
C ARG A 33 14.72 -7.47 33.21
N ASN A 34 15.81 -6.98 33.80
CA ASN A 34 17.05 -6.73 33.05
C ASN A 34 17.65 -8.03 32.48
N ARG A 35 17.58 -9.15 33.21
CA ARG A 35 18.02 -10.46 32.74
C ARG A 35 17.24 -10.92 31.53
N VAL A 36 15.89 -10.82 31.56
CA VAL A 36 15.03 -11.18 30.43
C VAL A 36 15.33 -10.29 29.22
N LEU A 37 15.38 -8.96 29.41
CA LEU A 37 15.64 -8.01 28.30
C LEU A 37 17.02 -8.22 27.67
N LYS A 38 18.04 -8.59 28.46
CA LYS A 38 19.35 -8.92 27.93
C LYS A 38 19.30 -10.16 27.03
N ILE A 39 18.64 -11.22 27.48
CA ILE A 39 18.50 -12.46 26.69
C ILE A 39 17.71 -12.17 25.42
N VAL A 40 16.61 -11.42 25.51
CA VAL A 40 15.82 -10.99 24.33
C VAL A 40 16.70 -10.27 23.30
N LYS A 41 17.56 -9.36 23.77
CA LYS A 41 18.47 -8.60 22.90
C LYS A 41 19.59 -9.49 22.33
N ASP A 42 20.22 -10.30 23.13
CA ASP A 42 21.34 -11.17 22.71
C ASP A 42 20.93 -12.19 21.65
N TYR A 43 19.67 -12.62 21.68
CA TYR A 43 19.12 -13.59 20.73
C TYR A 43 18.21 -12.97 19.66
N ASN A 44 18.12 -11.64 19.57
CA ASN A 44 17.23 -10.93 18.64
C ASN A 44 15.80 -11.50 18.63
N TYR A 45 15.29 -11.84 19.81
CA TYR A 45 13.96 -12.40 19.93
C TYR A 45 12.89 -11.32 19.76
N VAL A 46 12.02 -11.48 18.77
CA VAL A 46 10.82 -10.67 18.58
C VAL A 46 9.61 -11.54 18.92
N PRO A 47 8.76 -11.14 19.89
CA PRO A 47 7.57 -11.91 20.23
C PRO A 47 6.60 -12.01 19.07
N TYR A 48 6.21 -13.22 18.72
CA TYR A 48 5.14 -13.47 17.74
C TYR A 48 3.81 -13.06 18.39
N GLY A 49 3.32 -11.85 18.09
CA GLY A 49 2.05 -11.36 18.62
C GLY A 49 2.14 -10.26 19.69
N SER A 50 3.30 -9.65 19.95
CA SER A 50 3.41 -8.48 20.86
C SER A 50 2.87 -7.16 20.24
N VAL A 51 2.21 -7.23 19.10
CA VAL A 51 1.53 -6.10 18.45
C VAL A 51 0.08 -5.93 18.96
N LYS A 52 -0.25 -6.42 20.13
CA LYS A 52 -1.56 -6.17 20.73
C LYS A 52 -1.41 -5.36 22.01
N ASN A 53 -2.01 -4.14 21.97
CA ASN A 53 -2.41 -3.26 23.07
C ASN A 53 -1.53 -2.06 23.43
N THR A 54 -0.82 -1.46 22.49
CA THR A 54 -0.60 -0.02 22.56
C THR A 54 -0.78 0.55 21.16
N SER A 55 -1.63 1.52 21.01
CA SER A 55 -1.90 2.30 19.79
C SER A 55 -0.68 3.07 19.25
N GLU A 56 0.52 2.73 19.67
CA GLU A 56 1.77 3.42 19.32
C GLU A 56 2.92 2.49 18.86
N ALA A 57 2.77 1.16 18.93
CA ALA A 57 3.86 0.27 18.53
C ALA A 57 3.81 0.01 17.02
N LYS A 58 4.72 0.63 16.28
CA LYS A 58 4.90 0.39 14.84
C LYS A 58 5.35 -1.05 14.58
N THR A 59 4.78 -1.65 13.54
CA THR A 59 5.16 -2.98 13.06
C THR A 59 6.32 -2.94 12.08
N PHE A 60 6.59 -1.76 11.52
CA PHE A 60 7.52 -1.54 10.41
C PHE A 60 7.18 -2.39 9.18
N VAL A 61 5.88 -2.57 8.95
CA VAL A 61 5.35 -3.24 7.76
C VAL A 61 4.38 -2.32 7.04
N LEU A 62 4.60 -2.12 5.76
CA LEU A 62 3.68 -1.42 4.85
C LEU A 62 2.97 -2.43 3.96
N GLY A 63 1.69 -2.21 3.74
CA GLY A 63 0.90 -2.91 2.74
C GLY A 63 0.95 -2.19 1.40
N VAL A 64 1.03 -2.96 0.32
CA VAL A 64 0.82 -2.46 -1.04
C VAL A 64 -0.23 -3.36 -1.68
N LEU A 65 -1.39 -2.81 -1.95
CA LEU A 65 -2.52 -3.49 -2.55
C LEU A 65 -2.80 -2.85 -3.90
N LEU A 66 -2.47 -3.56 -4.97
CA LEU A 66 -2.63 -3.08 -6.34
C LEU A 66 -3.76 -3.81 -7.06
N ARG A 67 -4.38 -3.11 -8.01
CA ARG A 67 -5.41 -3.67 -8.88
C ARG A 67 -4.86 -4.80 -9.74
N TYR A 68 -3.66 -4.59 -10.31
CA TYR A 68 -2.91 -5.57 -11.08
C TYR A 68 -1.41 -5.40 -10.87
N ILE A 69 -0.70 -6.51 -10.78
CA ILE A 69 0.76 -6.51 -10.73
C ILE A 69 1.30 -7.10 -12.04
N SER A 70 1.98 -6.28 -12.82
CA SER A 70 2.71 -6.73 -14.00
C SER A 70 4.08 -7.30 -13.63
N LYS A 71 4.66 -8.11 -14.51
CA LYS A 71 6.02 -8.69 -14.31
C LYS A 71 7.09 -7.62 -14.11
N THR A 72 6.93 -6.44 -14.70
CA THR A 72 7.83 -5.30 -14.49
C THR A 72 6.99 -4.14 -13.96
N ASN A 73 7.03 -3.93 -12.66
CA ASN A 73 6.31 -2.86 -11.99
C ASN A 73 7.32 -1.90 -11.34
N LEU A 74 7.66 -0.82 -12.07
CA LEU A 74 8.64 0.17 -11.62
C LEU A 74 8.16 0.93 -10.38
N PHE A 75 6.86 1.16 -10.27
CA PHE A 75 6.28 1.79 -9.09
C PHE A 75 6.50 0.92 -7.85
N LEU A 76 6.17 -0.38 -7.92
CA LEU A 76 6.36 -1.30 -6.82
C LEU A 76 7.84 -1.41 -6.41
N ASN A 77 8.76 -1.42 -7.38
CA ASN A 77 10.20 -1.42 -7.10
C ASN A 77 10.62 -0.15 -6.36
N GLY A 78 10.09 1.01 -6.74
CA GLY A 78 10.33 2.28 -6.05
C GLY A 78 9.81 2.26 -4.62
N VAL A 79 8.58 1.78 -4.41
CA VAL A 79 7.98 1.66 -3.06
C VAL A 79 8.82 0.74 -2.17
N ILE A 80 9.22 -0.43 -2.67
CA ILE A 80 10.05 -1.38 -1.92
C ILE A 80 11.39 -0.73 -1.53
N SER A 81 12.06 -0.08 -2.48
CA SER A 81 13.34 0.58 -2.21
C SER A 81 13.22 1.69 -1.17
N ALA A 82 12.20 2.54 -1.28
CA ALA A 82 11.95 3.62 -0.32
C ALA A 82 11.60 3.09 1.07
N ALA A 83 10.72 2.09 1.15
CA ALA A 83 10.34 1.46 2.40
C ALA A 83 11.54 0.82 3.12
N GLN A 84 12.39 0.09 2.38
CA GLN A 84 13.58 -0.53 2.93
C GLN A 84 14.60 0.50 3.45
N ALA A 85 14.76 1.63 2.77
CA ALA A 85 15.62 2.72 3.23
C ALA A 85 15.20 3.28 4.60
N GLU A 86 13.88 3.26 4.88
CA GLU A 86 13.30 3.70 6.15
C GLU A 86 13.11 2.54 7.16
N GLY A 87 13.64 1.35 6.87
CA GLY A 87 13.57 0.18 7.74
C GLY A 87 12.23 -0.56 7.74
N TYR A 88 11.38 -0.31 6.74
CA TYR A 88 10.11 -1.01 6.58
C TYR A 88 10.22 -2.25 5.70
N SER A 89 9.47 -3.29 6.07
CA SER A 89 9.15 -4.42 5.20
C SER A 89 7.90 -4.11 4.38
N VAL A 90 7.75 -4.71 3.21
CA VAL A 90 6.59 -4.49 2.34
C VAL A 90 5.84 -5.79 2.10
N MET A 91 4.54 -5.78 2.40
CA MET A 91 3.61 -6.86 2.03
C MET A 91 2.87 -6.45 0.77
N VAL A 92 2.99 -7.24 -0.29
CA VAL A 92 2.42 -6.93 -1.60
C VAL A 92 1.28 -7.88 -1.92
N TYR A 93 0.15 -7.31 -2.35
CA TYR A 93 -1.03 -8.04 -2.75
C TYR A 93 -1.52 -7.58 -4.11
N ASP A 94 -1.91 -8.55 -4.95
CA ASP A 94 -2.57 -8.34 -6.25
C ASP A 94 -4.05 -8.69 -6.12
N SER A 95 -4.92 -7.75 -6.45
CA SER A 95 -6.37 -7.98 -6.46
C SER A 95 -6.84 -8.64 -7.75
N ASN A 96 -5.98 -8.69 -8.78
CA ASN A 96 -6.29 -9.24 -10.09
C ASN A 96 -7.59 -8.68 -10.70
N GLY A 97 -7.90 -7.41 -10.38
CA GLY A 97 -9.13 -6.72 -10.82
C GLY A 97 -10.43 -7.29 -10.24
N ASP A 98 -10.35 -8.05 -9.17
CA ASP A 98 -11.47 -8.73 -8.52
C ASP A 98 -11.73 -8.18 -7.11
N MET A 99 -12.95 -7.70 -6.86
CA MET A 99 -13.33 -7.10 -5.57
C MET A 99 -13.34 -8.12 -4.41
N GLU A 100 -13.61 -9.38 -4.70
CA GLU A 100 -13.61 -10.43 -3.66
C GLU A 100 -12.19 -10.75 -3.21
N HIS A 101 -11.26 -10.81 -4.17
CA HIS A 101 -9.83 -10.92 -3.87
C HIS A 101 -9.33 -9.69 -3.13
N GLU A 102 -9.72 -8.50 -3.55
CA GLU A 102 -9.37 -7.25 -2.88
C GLU A 102 -9.79 -7.26 -1.41
N LEU A 103 -11.06 -7.63 -1.11
CA LEU A 103 -11.54 -7.71 0.26
C LEU A 103 -10.78 -8.75 1.11
N LYS A 104 -10.43 -9.91 0.53
CA LYS A 104 -9.60 -10.92 1.18
C LYS A 104 -8.21 -10.36 1.52
N ASN A 105 -7.62 -9.63 0.58
CA ASN A 105 -6.31 -9.01 0.74
C ASN A 105 -6.34 -7.91 1.81
N ILE A 106 -7.37 -7.04 1.81
CA ILE A 106 -7.60 -6.01 2.85
C ILE A 106 -7.69 -6.67 4.23
N THR A 107 -8.51 -7.72 4.34
CA THR A 107 -8.65 -8.47 5.60
C THR A 107 -7.32 -9.06 6.06
N SER A 108 -6.49 -9.51 5.13
CA SER A 108 -5.15 -10.06 5.43
C SER A 108 -4.20 -8.96 5.91
N LEU A 109 -4.18 -7.78 5.27
CA LEU A 109 -3.40 -6.62 5.70
C LEU A 109 -3.78 -6.18 7.12
N CYS A 110 -5.07 -6.07 7.40
CA CYS A 110 -5.59 -5.74 8.73
C CYS A 110 -5.15 -6.76 9.80
N LYS A 111 -5.21 -8.06 9.49
CA LYS A 111 -4.75 -9.13 10.41
C LYS A 111 -3.25 -9.08 10.68
N ASN A 112 -2.46 -8.61 9.74
CA ASN A 112 -1.02 -8.48 9.89
C ASN A 112 -0.62 -7.14 10.54
N HIS A 113 -1.58 -6.29 10.91
CA HIS A 113 -1.36 -5.02 11.60
C HIS A 113 -0.31 -4.15 10.91
N VAL A 114 -0.44 -3.97 9.59
CA VAL A 114 0.45 -3.08 8.85
C VAL A 114 0.30 -1.64 9.33
N ASP A 115 1.37 -0.84 9.31
CA ASP A 115 1.34 0.54 9.78
C ASP A 115 0.64 1.48 8.81
N GLY A 116 0.64 1.14 7.53
CA GLY A 116 -0.03 1.89 6.48
C GLY A 116 -0.16 1.07 5.20
N VAL A 117 -1.03 1.52 4.32
CA VAL A 117 -1.33 0.83 3.06
C VAL A 117 -1.31 1.81 1.89
N ILE A 118 -0.58 1.46 0.85
CA ILE A 118 -0.75 2.05 -0.48
C ILE A 118 -1.77 1.19 -1.20
N TRP A 119 -2.91 1.78 -1.56
CA TRP A 119 -4.05 1.05 -2.11
C TRP A 119 -4.50 1.62 -3.45
N GLU A 120 -4.49 0.79 -4.48
CA GLU A 120 -5.12 1.04 -5.77
C GLU A 120 -6.44 0.27 -5.84
N PRO A 121 -7.60 0.91 -5.64
CA PRO A 121 -8.89 0.25 -5.64
C PRO A 121 -9.22 -0.40 -7.00
N VAL A 122 -9.88 -1.55 -6.97
CA VAL A 122 -10.33 -2.23 -8.19
C VAL A 122 -11.34 -1.37 -8.96
N CYS A 123 -12.25 -0.72 -8.23
CA CYS A 123 -13.26 0.20 -8.77
C CYS A 123 -13.70 1.20 -7.68
N GLU A 124 -14.58 2.13 -8.02
CA GLU A 124 -15.12 3.11 -7.05
C GLU A 124 -15.84 2.43 -5.87
N GLN A 125 -16.58 1.37 -6.11
CA GLN A 125 -17.29 0.64 -5.06
C GLN A 125 -16.33 0.04 -4.02
N SER A 126 -15.10 -0.26 -4.42
CA SER A 126 -14.05 -0.76 -3.49
C SER A 126 -13.76 0.22 -2.35
N LEU A 127 -14.00 1.53 -2.54
CA LEU A 127 -13.76 2.54 -1.52
C LEU A 127 -14.62 2.34 -0.25
N GLU A 128 -15.73 1.60 -0.35
CA GLU A 128 -16.50 1.18 0.82
C GLU A 128 -15.69 0.29 1.78
N TYR A 129 -14.65 -0.37 1.28
CA TYR A 129 -13.76 -1.20 2.10
C TYR A 129 -12.78 -0.40 2.95
N ARG A 130 -12.68 0.92 2.74
CA ARG A 130 -11.85 1.82 3.56
C ARG A 130 -12.11 1.66 5.05
N ARG A 131 -13.37 1.44 5.44
CA ARG A 131 -13.79 1.22 6.82
C ARG A 131 -12.97 0.15 7.57
N TYR A 132 -12.51 -0.91 6.86
CA TYR A 132 -11.71 -1.96 7.49
C TYR A 132 -10.34 -1.47 7.95
N PHE A 133 -9.76 -0.53 7.24
CA PHE A 133 -8.52 0.12 7.62
C PHE A 133 -8.76 1.15 8.74
N ASP A 134 -9.80 1.96 8.62
CA ASP A 134 -10.17 2.98 9.62
C ASP A 134 -10.44 2.35 10.99
N GLU A 135 -11.13 1.19 11.05
CA GLU A 135 -11.38 0.43 12.27
C GLU A 135 -10.11 -0.07 12.96
N GLN A 136 -9.02 -0.20 12.23
CA GLN A 136 -7.72 -0.66 12.74
C GLN A 136 -6.71 0.47 12.89
N ASN A 137 -7.09 1.72 12.62
CA ASN A 137 -6.22 2.91 12.57
C ASN A 137 -5.03 2.73 11.62
N ILE A 138 -5.26 2.11 10.47
CA ILE A 138 -4.25 1.93 9.42
C ILE A 138 -4.35 3.11 8.46
N GLU A 139 -3.25 3.84 8.30
CA GLU A 139 -3.18 4.96 7.37
C GLU A 139 -3.21 4.48 5.92
N ILE A 140 -3.95 5.21 5.08
CA ILE A 140 -4.15 4.84 3.67
C ILE A 140 -3.59 5.93 2.77
N CYS A 141 -2.79 5.50 1.79
CA CYS A 141 -2.43 6.29 0.63
C CYS A 141 -3.14 5.69 -0.59
N LEU A 142 -4.14 6.39 -1.11
CA LEU A 142 -4.86 5.94 -2.31
C LEU A 142 -4.05 6.21 -3.58
N MET A 143 -4.22 5.33 -4.55
CA MET A 143 -3.69 5.49 -5.91
C MET A 143 -4.81 5.40 -6.94
N ASN A 144 -4.74 6.25 -7.97
CA ASN A 144 -5.65 6.21 -9.11
C ASN A 144 -7.14 6.16 -8.72
N ALA A 145 -7.49 6.84 -7.62
CA ALA A 145 -8.87 6.95 -7.14
C ALA A 145 -9.36 8.39 -7.28
N ALA A 146 -10.65 8.54 -7.58
CA ALA A 146 -11.28 9.86 -7.82
C ALA A 146 -11.57 10.67 -6.53
N GLU A 147 -10.94 10.38 -5.41
CA GLU A 147 -11.17 11.06 -4.14
C GLU A 147 -10.26 12.28 -3.92
N LYS A 148 -10.83 13.33 -3.27
CA LYS A 148 -10.14 14.58 -2.88
C LYS A 148 -9.13 14.45 -1.73
N GLN A 149 -8.77 13.25 -1.30
CA GLN A 149 -7.81 13.00 -0.21
C GLN A 149 -6.40 12.81 -0.76
N PRO A 150 -5.34 12.74 0.08
CA PRO A 150 -4.00 12.54 -0.43
C PRO A 150 -3.97 11.27 -1.31
N CYS A 151 -4.08 11.49 -2.59
CA CYS A 151 -4.13 10.46 -3.60
C CYS A 151 -3.03 10.76 -4.61
N TYR A 152 -2.20 9.77 -4.88
CA TYR A 152 -1.27 9.82 -5.99
C TYR A 152 -1.97 9.25 -7.22
N PHE A 153 -2.07 10.03 -8.27
CA PHE A 153 -2.67 9.58 -9.52
C PHE A 153 -1.79 9.96 -10.72
N ILE A 154 -1.91 9.17 -11.75
CA ILE A 154 -1.43 9.55 -13.07
C ILE A 154 -2.55 10.34 -13.72
N ASP A 155 -2.23 11.56 -14.13
CA ASP A 155 -3.17 12.37 -14.89
C ASP A 155 -3.28 11.81 -16.32
N PHE A 156 -4.25 10.93 -16.49
CA PHE A 156 -4.49 10.25 -17.76
C PHE A 156 -5.09 11.20 -18.80
N GLU A 157 -5.80 12.26 -18.40
CA GLU A 157 -6.32 13.30 -19.25
C GLU A 157 -5.16 14.08 -19.85
N GLU A 158 -4.33 14.67 -19.01
CA GLU A 158 -3.14 15.40 -19.44
C GLU A 158 -2.20 14.51 -20.29
N MET A 159 -2.06 13.24 -19.96
CA MET A 159 -1.27 12.30 -20.76
C MET A 159 -1.87 12.12 -22.18
N GLY A 160 -3.19 12.00 -22.27
CA GLY A 160 -3.91 11.92 -23.56
C GLY A 160 -3.74 13.19 -24.39
N TYR A 161 -3.89 14.35 -23.74
CA TYR A 161 -3.69 15.66 -24.34
C TYR A 161 -2.27 15.81 -24.91
N GLN A 162 -1.24 15.62 -24.06
CA GLN A 162 0.15 15.79 -24.46
C GLN A 162 0.57 14.85 -25.59
N ALA A 163 0.19 13.56 -25.49
CA ALA A 163 0.50 12.61 -26.52
C ALA A 163 -0.13 12.99 -27.87
N THR A 164 -1.36 13.46 -27.86
CA THR A 164 -2.06 13.91 -29.07
C THR A 164 -1.44 15.18 -29.62
N GLN A 165 -1.11 16.15 -28.77
CA GLN A 165 -0.47 17.40 -29.16
C GLN A 165 0.87 17.16 -29.89
N VAL A 166 1.70 16.27 -29.35
CA VAL A 166 2.97 15.88 -30.00
C VAL A 166 2.75 15.37 -31.42
N LEU A 167 1.75 14.52 -31.63
CA LEU A 167 1.44 14.01 -32.98
C LEU A 167 1.00 15.12 -33.94
N LEU A 168 0.21 16.08 -33.46
CA LEU A 168 -0.24 17.21 -34.25
C LEU A 168 0.89 18.18 -34.57
N ASP A 169 1.80 18.42 -33.64
CA ASP A 169 2.99 19.26 -33.83
C ASP A 169 3.94 18.68 -34.91
N TYR A 170 3.98 17.34 -34.99
CA TYR A 170 4.69 16.62 -36.06
C TYR A 170 3.84 16.50 -37.35
N HIS A 171 2.76 17.31 -37.48
CA HIS A 171 1.91 17.41 -38.66
C HIS A 171 1.11 16.15 -39.00
N HIS A 172 0.90 15.23 -38.04
CA HIS A 172 -0.02 14.12 -38.22
C HIS A 172 -1.46 14.65 -38.20
N ARG A 173 -2.22 14.44 -39.26
CA ARG A 173 -3.58 14.98 -39.42
C ARG A 173 -4.70 14.00 -39.02
N LYS A 174 -4.39 12.75 -38.83
CA LYS A 174 -5.36 11.69 -38.48
C LYS A 174 -4.74 10.72 -37.48
N PRO A 175 -4.41 11.20 -36.25
CA PRO A 175 -3.96 10.30 -35.22
C PRO A 175 -5.07 9.32 -34.84
N GLY A 176 -4.69 8.10 -34.42
CA GLY A 176 -5.61 7.11 -33.89
C GLY A 176 -5.22 6.75 -32.46
N CYS A 177 -6.19 6.46 -31.62
CA CYS A 177 -5.98 6.00 -30.27
C CYS A 177 -6.44 4.56 -30.11
N LEU A 178 -5.59 3.71 -29.55
CA LEU A 178 -5.91 2.34 -29.20
C LEU A 178 -5.82 2.19 -27.68
N THR A 179 -6.94 1.85 -27.05
CA THR A 179 -7.04 1.71 -25.62
C THR A 179 -7.66 0.38 -25.21
N LYS A 180 -7.50 0.01 -23.94
CA LYS A 180 -8.16 -1.17 -23.39
C LYS A 180 -9.64 -0.86 -23.13
N GLU A 181 -10.53 -1.74 -23.55
CA GLU A 181 -11.97 -1.63 -23.31
C GLU A 181 -12.30 -1.62 -21.79
N ASN A 182 -13.29 -0.82 -21.41
CA ASN A 182 -13.83 -0.74 -20.05
C ASN A 182 -12.85 -0.33 -18.93
N SER A 183 -11.77 0.35 -19.25
CA SER A 183 -10.87 0.96 -18.27
C SER A 183 -11.21 2.44 -18.06
N GLN A 184 -11.31 2.90 -16.81
CA GLN A 184 -11.52 4.31 -16.49
C GLN A 184 -10.38 5.19 -17.05
N SER A 185 -9.13 4.80 -16.84
CA SER A 185 -7.97 5.48 -17.41
C SER A 185 -8.01 5.56 -18.94
N SER A 186 -8.50 4.50 -19.61
CA SER A 186 -8.68 4.52 -21.06
C SER A 186 -9.74 5.50 -21.52
N ARG A 187 -10.81 5.67 -20.76
CA ARG A 187 -11.86 6.69 -21.03
C ARG A 187 -11.31 8.10 -20.91
N MET A 188 -10.60 8.39 -19.83
CA MET A 188 -9.97 9.70 -19.60
C MET A 188 -8.99 10.05 -20.73
N VAL A 189 -8.10 9.13 -21.12
CA VAL A 189 -7.21 9.33 -22.28
C VAL A 189 -7.99 9.59 -23.58
N LEU A 190 -9.11 8.88 -23.80
CA LEU A 190 -9.91 9.04 -25.02
C LEU A 190 -10.68 10.35 -25.07
N GLU A 191 -11.16 10.84 -23.94
CA GLU A 191 -11.90 12.10 -23.87
C GLU A 191 -11.02 13.25 -24.32
N ASP A 192 -9.83 13.40 -23.75
CA ASP A 192 -8.90 14.45 -24.14
C ASP A 192 -8.29 14.25 -25.53
N PHE A 193 -8.00 13.00 -25.91
CA PHE A 193 -7.62 12.70 -27.31
C PHE A 193 -8.67 13.22 -28.31
N ALA A 194 -9.94 12.95 -28.03
CA ALA A 194 -11.05 13.38 -28.89
C ALA A 194 -11.18 14.92 -28.93
N ASP A 195 -11.08 15.57 -27.77
CA ASP A 195 -11.20 17.02 -27.66
C ASP A 195 -10.08 17.75 -28.41
N VAL A 196 -8.84 17.28 -28.29
CA VAL A 196 -7.70 17.84 -29.05
C VAL A 196 -7.88 17.65 -30.56
N CYS A 197 -8.33 16.48 -30.99
CA CYS A 197 -8.59 16.21 -32.39
C CYS A 197 -9.72 17.07 -32.97
N LEU A 198 -10.80 17.29 -32.20
CA LEU A 198 -11.94 18.11 -32.61
C LEU A 198 -11.61 19.60 -32.70
N THR A 199 -10.89 20.12 -31.71
CA THR A 199 -10.48 21.54 -31.70
C THR A 199 -9.51 21.84 -32.83
N THR A 200 -8.62 20.94 -33.16
CA THR A 200 -7.62 21.14 -34.21
C THR A 200 -8.22 20.97 -35.62
N THR A 201 -9.25 20.10 -35.77
CA THR A 201 -9.92 19.94 -37.07
C THR A 201 -10.70 21.20 -37.49
N SER A 202 -11.10 22.02 -36.53
CA SER A 202 -11.74 23.33 -36.80
C SER A 202 -10.77 24.41 -37.29
N LEU A 203 -9.46 24.22 -37.07
CA LEU A 203 -8.42 25.19 -37.49
C LEU A 203 -7.90 24.91 -38.91
N PHE A 204 -8.22 23.76 -39.51
CA PHE A 204 -7.84 23.42 -40.87
C PHE A 204 -9.11 23.24 -41.73
N PRO A 205 -9.49 24.25 -42.56
CA PRO A 205 -10.60 24.09 -43.47
C PRO A 205 -10.34 22.92 -44.41
N ARG A 206 -11.39 22.12 -44.66
CA ARG A 206 -11.35 21.00 -45.65
C ARG A 206 -10.97 21.59 -47.02
N ILE A 207 -9.82 21.22 -47.53
CA ILE A 207 -9.46 21.40 -48.94
C ILE A 207 -10.12 20.31 -49.75
#